data_9048afef11169e41c84295d6b0c5bf74
#
_entry.id   9048afef11169e41c84295d6b0c5bf74
#
_cell.length_a   1.000
_cell.length_b   1.000
_cell.length_c   1.000
_cell.angle_alpha   90.00
_cell.angle_beta   90.00
_cell.angle_gamma   90.00
#
_symmetry.space_group_name_H-M   'P 1'
#
loop_
_entity.id
_entity.type
_entity.pdbx_description
1 polymer ?
#
loop_
_entity_poly.entity_id
_entity_poly.type
_entity_poly.pdbx_seq_one_letter_code
_entity_poly.pdbx_strand_id
1 'polypeptide(L)'
;MTTSTPIVKLAVLIAVAACSAQSAEAYRTARRHPVSRPLSLDVQPTPEIEAQVAEEVAKARRILDDLNTDNLFASPYLVSAIYYHDGFLSGFPVDRSSADPERRIIGQIGNMLSPEGKARFMRLLHEVWAQSDPAAPERSAEPVAYSASGGGRQSHRYAIDLFAPEGAAVYAVSRGMVVLADRDWSPASLFSTTSRKGGNAVIVFDPDRDRFYRYCHMSTVQVSAGELVAAGQTVGSVGHSGLNASQPGHGHHLHFETNEYLEGRVRAIDYRGLRTMLRQWRSSSEVRDSNASANANTQARTKAPSPRALSKR
;
A
#
# COMPACT_ATOMS: atom_id res chain seq x y z
N MET A 1 -27.34 -35.01 16.45
CA MET A 1 -26.30 -35.37 15.50
C MET A 1 -26.54 -34.53 14.24
N THR A 2 -25.89 -33.41 14.15
CA THR A 2 -25.96 -32.55 12.96
C THR A 2 -24.62 -32.67 12.27
N THR A 3 -24.59 -33.45 11.21
CA THR A 3 -23.46 -33.53 10.30
C THR A 3 -23.39 -32.23 9.49
N SER A 4 -22.81 -31.21 10.08
CA SER A 4 -22.39 -30.09 9.26
C SER A 4 -21.05 -30.46 8.62
N THR A 5 -21.03 -30.53 7.26
CA THR A 5 -20.08 -29.71 6.60
C THR A 5 -19.07 -30.35 5.64
N PRO A 6 -19.47 -31.08 4.66
CA PRO A 6 -18.70 -31.06 3.42
C PRO A 6 -19.00 -29.78 2.59
N ILE A 7 -20.19 -29.19 2.73
CA ILE A 7 -20.64 -28.06 1.88
C ILE A 7 -19.85 -26.78 2.15
N VAL A 8 -19.57 -26.46 3.43
CA VAL A 8 -18.83 -25.21 3.76
C VAL A 8 -17.35 -25.32 3.33
N LYS A 9 -16.73 -26.49 3.49
CA LYS A 9 -15.34 -26.69 3.00
C LYS A 9 -15.27 -26.65 1.48
N LEU A 10 -16.26 -27.17 0.79
CA LEU A 10 -16.35 -27.12 -0.66
C LEU A 10 -16.59 -25.68 -1.14
N ALA A 11 -17.44 -24.90 -0.47
CA ALA A 11 -17.68 -23.51 -0.81
C ALA A 11 -16.43 -22.63 -0.63
N VAL A 12 -15.66 -22.81 0.44
CA VAL A 12 -14.38 -22.09 0.66
C VAL A 12 -13.33 -22.48 -0.38
N LEU A 13 -13.22 -23.78 -0.69
CA LEU A 13 -12.31 -24.25 -1.75
C LEU A 13 -12.70 -23.72 -3.14
N ILE A 14 -14.00 -23.66 -3.44
CA ILE A 14 -14.50 -23.11 -4.70
C ILE A 14 -14.24 -21.60 -4.74
N ALA A 15 -14.45 -20.86 -3.64
CA ALA A 15 -14.19 -19.43 -3.58
C ALA A 15 -12.69 -19.10 -3.75
N VAL A 16 -11.81 -19.86 -3.11
CA VAL A 16 -10.36 -19.69 -3.27
C VAL A 16 -9.91 -20.06 -4.69
N ALA A 17 -10.45 -21.13 -5.27
CA ALA A 17 -10.15 -21.52 -6.65
C ALA A 17 -10.70 -20.50 -7.66
N ALA A 18 -11.88 -19.93 -7.42
CA ALA A 18 -12.46 -18.89 -8.26
C ALA A 18 -11.65 -17.58 -8.18
N CYS A 19 -11.21 -17.19 -7.00
CA CYS A 19 -10.36 -16.00 -6.81
C CYS A 19 -9.00 -16.18 -7.53
N SER A 20 -8.38 -17.35 -7.44
CA SER A 20 -7.13 -17.63 -8.13
C SER A 20 -7.30 -17.69 -9.66
N ALA A 21 -8.42 -18.22 -10.15
CA ALA A 21 -8.75 -18.24 -11.58
C ALA A 21 -9.00 -16.82 -12.13
N GLN A 22 -9.72 -15.98 -11.38
CA GLN A 22 -9.95 -14.58 -11.75
C GLN A 22 -8.64 -13.78 -11.77
N SER A 23 -7.76 -14.00 -10.80
CA SER A 23 -6.44 -13.35 -10.77
C SER A 23 -5.56 -13.78 -11.94
N ALA A 24 -5.59 -15.07 -12.31
CA ALA A 24 -4.87 -15.60 -13.47
C ALA A 24 -5.47 -15.07 -14.79
N GLU A 25 -6.78 -14.86 -14.85
CA GLU A 25 -7.44 -14.27 -16.03
C GLU A 25 -7.13 -12.78 -16.15
N ALA A 26 -7.16 -12.02 -15.05
CA ALA A 26 -6.74 -10.62 -15.02
C ALA A 26 -5.30 -10.46 -15.53
N TYR A 27 -4.40 -11.34 -15.10
CA TYR A 27 -3.02 -11.37 -15.60
C TYR A 27 -2.92 -11.71 -17.08
N ARG A 28 -3.67 -12.71 -17.56
CA ARG A 28 -3.69 -13.10 -18.99
C ARG A 28 -4.25 -11.98 -19.86
N THR A 29 -5.29 -11.30 -19.39
CA THR A 29 -5.90 -10.17 -20.09
C THR A 29 -4.93 -9.01 -20.20
N ALA A 30 -4.23 -8.67 -19.10
CA ALA A 30 -3.20 -7.64 -19.10
C ALA A 30 -2.04 -7.92 -20.09
N ARG A 31 -1.75 -9.19 -20.37
CA ARG A 31 -0.69 -9.56 -21.32
C ARG A 31 -1.12 -9.53 -22.80
N ARG A 32 -2.41 -9.69 -23.09
CA ARG A 32 -2.91 -9.85 -24.46
C ARG A 32 -3.13 -8.54 -25.20
N HIS A 33 -3.23 -7.44 -24.47
CA HIS A 33 -3.46 -6.13 -25.08
C HIS A 33 -2.15 -5.35 -25.21
N PRO A 34 -1.88 -4.75 -26.37
CA PRO A 34 -0.77 -3.81 -26.49
C PRO A 34 -1.02 -2.65 -25.52
N VAL A 35 -0.04 -2.36 -24.69
CA VAL A 35 -0.09 -1.22 -23.77
C VAL A 35 -0.25 0.04 -24.61
N SER A 36 -1.35 0.76 -24.39
CA SER A 36 -1.58 2.06 -25.03
C SER A 36 -0.43 3.01 -24.71
N ARG A 37 -0.14 3.96 -25.59
CA ARG A 37 0.84 5.00 -25.29
C ARG A 37 0.49 5.65 -23.94
N PRO A 38 1.47 5.85 -23.04
CA PRO A 38 1.24 6.56 -21.80
C PRO A 38 0.56 7.90 -22.08
N LEU A 39 -0.45 8.25 -21.29
CA LEU A 39 -1.03 9.59 -21.34
C LEU A 39 0.08 10.62 -21.10
N SER A 40 0.07 11.69 -21.89
CA SER A 40 0.99 12.79 -21.69
C SER A 40 0.76 13.39 -20.30
N LEU A 41 1.86 13.59 -19.57
CA LEU A 41 1.86 14.34 -18.32
C LEU A 41 2.08 15.83 -18.58
N ASP A 42 2.31 16.22 -19.84
CA ASP A 42 2.55 17.62 -20.21
C ASP A 42 1.26 18.41 -20.06
N VAL A 43 1.24 19.26 -19.07
CA VAL A 43 0.17 20.23 -18.79
C VAL A 43 0.71 21.60 -19.09
N GLN A 44 0.03 22.35 -19.95
CA GLN A 44 0.43 23.72 -20.20
C GLN A 44 0.22 24.56 -18.92
N PRO A 45 1.23 25.26 -18.45
CA PRO A 45 1.10 26.08 -17.25
C PRO A 45 0.10 27.21 -17.52
N THR A 46 -0.94 27.29 -16.68
CA THR A 46 -1.85 28.42 -16.63
C THR A 46 -1.59 29.22 -15.36
N PRO A 47 -2.01 30.51 -15.29
CA PRO A 47 -1.87 31.28 -14.06
C PRO A 47 -2.48 30.60 -12.83
N GLU A 48 -3.59 29.90 -12.99
CA GLU A 48 -4.29 29.18 -11.92
C GLU A 48 -3.45 27.99 -11.41
N ILE A 49 -2.85 27.22 -12.35
CA ILE A 49 -1.97 26.09 -12.02
C ILE A 49 -0.72 26.62 -11.28
N GLU A 50 -0.12 27.70 -11.77
CA GLU A 50 1.05 28.32 -11.12
C GLU A 50 0.71 28.82 -9.71
N ALA A 51 -0.44 29.44 -9.53
CA ALA A 51 -0.91 29.89 -8.22
C ALA A 51 -1.08 28.71 -7.25
N GLN A 52 -1.68 27.61 -7.70
CA GLN A 52 -1.86 26.41 -6.86
C GLN A 52 -0.52 25.74 -6.51
N VAL A 53 0.41 25.65 -7.46
CA VAL A 53 1.78 25.15 -7.18
C VAL A 53 2.44 26.03 -6.11
N ALA A 54 2.37 27.35 -6.24
CA ALA A 54 2.96 28.27 -5.28
C ALA A 54 2.32 28.16 -3.89
N GLU A 55 1.00 27.99 -3.83
CA GLU A 55 0.25 27.82 -2.58
C GLU A 55 0.67 26.54 -1.83
N GLU A 56 0.72 25.39 -2.51
CA GLU A 56 1.11 24.13 -1.89
C GLU A 56 2.57 24.13 -1.40
N VAL A 57 3.47 24.74 -2.17
CA VAL A 57 4.87 24.93 -1.76
C VAL A 57 4.97 25.85 -0.56
N ALA A 58 4.23 26.95 -0.53
CA ALA A 58 4.20 27.87 0.60
C ALA A 58 3.60 27.21 1.86
N LYS A 59 2.56 26.39 1.71
CA LYS A 59 1.98 25.61 2.79
C LYS A 59 3.00 24.64 3.39
N ALA A 60 3.69 23.88 2.55
CA ALA A 60 4.72 22.93 3.02
C ALA A 60 5.86 23.68 3.74
N ARG A 61 6.27 24.88 3.25
CA ARG A 61 7.29 25.70 3.93
C ARG A 61 6.85 26.08 5.33
N ARG A 62 5.64 26.62 5.50
CA ARG A 62 5.13 27.01 6.83
C ARG A 62 5.11 25.83 7.79
N ILE A 63 4.76 24.62 7.31
CA ILE A 63 4.78 23.43 8.13
C ILE A 63 6.22 23.03 8.51
N LEU A 64 7.17 23.12 7.59
CA LEU A 64 8.57 22.84 7.87
C LEU A 64 9.19 23.80 8.89
N ASP A 65 8.80 25.09 8.83
CA ASP A 65 9.28 26.11 9.77
C ASP A 65 8.78 25.85 11.21
N ASP A 66 7.59 25.28 11.35
CA ASP A 66 6.96 24.93 12.64
C ASP A 66 6.52 23.45 12.70
N LEU A 67 7.35 22.55 12.22
CA LEU A 67 7.03 21.13 12.17
C LEU A 67 6.91 20.54 13.58
N ASN A 68 5.74 19.96 13.88
CA ASN A 68 5.41 19.31 15.15
C ASN A 68 4.41 18.15 14.91
N THR A 69 4.01 17.43 15.96
CA THR A 69 3.10 16.28 15.87
C THR A 69 1.71 16.64 15.35
N ASP A 70 1.21 17.84 15.62
CA ASP A 70 -0.15 18.26 15.26
C ASP A 70 -0.28 18.58 13.76
N ASN A 71 0.82 19.05 13.13
CA ASN A 71 0.82 19.41 11.73
C ASN A 71 1.58 18.44 10.81
N LEU A 72 2.06 17.32 11.35
CA LEU A 72 2.90 16.34 10.67
C LEU A 72 2.30 15.83 9.34
N PHE A 73 0.98 15.68 9.29
CA PHE A 73 0.23 15.20 8.12
C PHE A 73 -0.55 16.30 7.40
N ALA A 74 -0.38 17.56 7.78
CA ALA A 74 -1.17 18.66 7.21
C ALA A 74 -0.81 18.98 5.75
N SER A 75 0.35 18.56 5.26
CA SER A 75 0.73 18.65 3.85
C SER A 75 1.05 17.29 3.26
N PRO A 76 0.14 16.67 2.51
CA PRO A 76 0.41 15.41 1.80
C PRO A 76 1.60 15.51 0.84
N TYR A 77 1.83 16.67 0.23
CA TYR A 77 2.97 16.92 -0.64
C TYR A 77 4.32 16.93 0.11
N LEU A 78 4.32 17.36 1.38
CA LEU A 78 5.50 17.25 2.23
C LEU A 78 5.84 15.79 2.50
N VAL A 79 4.85 14.97 2.87
CA VAL A 79 5.03 13.52 3.04
C VAL A 79 5.55 12.88 1.76
N SER A 80 4.96 13.20 0.62
CA SER A 80 5.41 12.71 -0.68
C SER A 80 6.84 13.15 -1.00
N ALA A 81 7.20 14.40 -0.71
CA ALA A 81 8.56 14.89 -0.96
C ALA A 81 9.60 14.16 -0.09
N ILE A 82 9.27 13.83 1.17
CA ILE A 82 10.15 13.04 2.04
C ILE A 82 10.27 11.62 1.51
N TYR A 83 9.15 11.01 1.11
CA TYR A 83 9.12 9.67 0.56
C TYR A 83 9.97 9.54 -0.73
N TYR A 84 9.95 10.57 -1.58
CA TYR A 84 10.64 10.56 -2.87
C TYR A 84 12.03 11.20 -2.88
N HIS A 85 12.44 11.90 -1.82
CA HIS A 85 13.60 12.80 -1.85
C HIS A 85 14.95 12.10 -2.14
N ASP A 86 15.19 10.92 -1.58
CA ASP A 86 16.47 10.20 -1.75
C ASP A 86 16.30 8.95 -2.64
N GLY A 87 15.06 8.56 -2.86
CA GLY A 87 14.71 7.44 -3.68
C GLY A 87 14.50 7.91 -5.10
N PHE A 88 15.39 7.53 -5.97
CA PHE A 88 15.10 7.50 -7.37
C PHE A 88 13.96 6.51 -7.60
N LEU A 89 12.74 6.97 -7.44
CA LEU A 89 11.57 6.15 -7.67
C LEU A 89 11.28 6.15 -9.15
N SER A 90 11.44 4.99 -9.74
CA SER A 90 10.94 4.53 -11.04
C SER A 90 10.35 5.62 -11.94
N GLY A 91 11.21 6.49 -12.48
CA GLY A 91 10.81 7.50 -13.45
C GLY A 91 10.22 8.80 -12.89
N PHE A 92 10.46 9.09 -11.62
CA PHE A 92 10.26 10.42 -11.04
C PHE A 92 11.62 11.11 -10.85
N PRO A 93 12.19 11.74 -11.86
CA PRO A 93 13.17 12.77 -11.57
C PRO A 93 12.42 13.88 -10.82
N VAL A 94 12.96 14.27 -9.66
CA VAL A 94 12.55 15.48 -8.95
C VAL A 94 12.98 16.67 -9.83
N ASP A 95 12.16 16.98 -10.84
CA ASP A 95 12.52 17.98 -11.84
C ASP A 95 11.66 19.23 -11.64
N ARG A 96 12.33 20.31 -11.25
CA ARG A 96 11.72 21.65 -11.11
C ARG A 96 11.16 22.19 -12.43
N SER A 97 11.68 21.70 -13.55
CA SER A 97 11.31 22.13 -14.91
C SER A 97 10.20 21.28 -15.51
N SER A 98 9.68 20.27 -14.78
CA SER A 98 8.62 19.39 -15.28
C SER A 98 7.37 20.22 -15.62
N ALA A 99 6.79 19.96 -16.79
CA ALA A 99 5.47 20.47 -17.15
C ALA A 99 4.35 19.90 -16.24
N ASP A 100 4.62 18.82 -15.49
CA ASP A 100 3.71 18.21 -14.53
C ASP A 100 3.70 19.02 -13.23
N PRO A 101 2.58 19.67 -12.84
CA PRO A 101 2.52 20.53 -11.66
C PRO A 101 2.78 19.76 -10.35
N GLU A 102 2.35 18.51 -10.24
CA GLU A 102 2.60 17.65 -9.08
C GLU A 102 4.11 17.45 -8.86
N ARG A 103 4.83 17.10 -9.92
CA ARG A 103 6.28 16.90 -9.85
C ARG A 103 7.02 18.17 -9.45
N ARG A 104 6.53 19.31 -9.92
CA ARG A 104 7.10 20.60 -9.55
C ARG A 104 6.90 20.92 -8.07
N ILE A 105 5.69 20.65 -7.52
CA ILE A 105 5.43 20.81 -6.09
C ILE A 105 6.38 19.93 -5.28
N ILE A 106 6.37 18.62 -5.54
CA ILE A 106 7.21 17.64 -4.83
C ILE A 106 8.70 18.01 -4.96
N GLY A 107 9.14 18.41 -6.15
CA GLY A 107 10.50 18.83 -6.41
C GLY A 107 10.90 20.10 -5.67
N GLN A 108 10.05 21.11 -5.63
CA GLN A 108 10.34 22.35 -4.90
C GLN A 108 10.36 22.12 -3.39
N ILE A 109 9.44 21.30 -2.86
CA ILE A 109 9.43 20.92 -1.44
C ILE A 109 10.67 20.10 -1.11
N GLY A 110 11.01 19.10 -1.94
CA GLY A 110 12.20 18.27 -1.76
C GLY A 110 13.49 19.08 -1.66
N ASN A 111 13.58 20.18 -2.42
CA ASN A 111 14.74 21.08 -2.36
C ASN A 111 14.78 21.97 -1.10
N MET A 112 13.68 22.11 -0.37
CA MET A 112 13.65 22.81 0.93
C MET A 112 14.00 21.85 2.09
N LEU A 113 13.92 20.54 1.87
CA LEU A 113 14.19 19.52 2.88
C LEU A 113 15.69 19.40 3.12
N SER A 114 16.15 19.91 4.26
CA SER A 114 17.49 19.60 4.74
C SER A 114 17.54 18.18 5.35
N PRO A 115 18.75 17.59 5.49
CA PRO A 115 18.90 16.33 6.22
C PRO A 115 18.32 16.40 7.65
N GLU A 116 18.50 17.54 8.33
CA GLU A 116 17.98 17.80 9.68
C GLU A 116 16.44 17.87 9.68
N GLY A 117 15.84 18.51 8.68
CA GLY A 117 14.39 18.57 8.50
C GLY A 117 13.78 17.18 8.32
N LYS A 118 14.40 16.35 7.48
CA LYS A 118 13.99 14.95 7.33
C LYS A 118 14.13 14.17 8.63
N ALA A 119 15.26 14.27 9.29
CA ALA A 119 15.49 13.58 10.57
C ALA A 119 14.48 14.03 11.63
N ARG A 120 14.11 15.32 11.65
CA ARG A 120 13.04 15.83 12.52
C ARG A 120 11.70 15.20 12.19
N PHE A 121 11.32 15.14 10.92
CA PHE A 121 10.08 14.49 10.49
C PHE A 121 10.02 13.03 10.95
N MET A 122 11.09 12.27 10.73
CA MET A 122 11.17 10.87 11.14
C MET A 122 11.06 10.72 12.67
N ARG A 123 11.72 11.58 13.46
CA ARG A 123 11.57 11.57 14.93
C ARG A 123 10.13 11.83 15.35
N LEU A 124 9.44 12.80 14.73
CA LEU A 124 8.04 13.08 15.04
C LEU A 124 7.12 11.90 14.70
N LEU A 125 7.37 11.17 13.61
CA LEU A 125 6.66 9.92 13.34
C LEU A 125 6.82 8.90 14.47
N HIS A 126 8.04 8.73 14.99
CA HIS A 126 8.30 7.86 16.13
C HIS A 126 7.66 8.38 17.43
N GLU A 127 7.63 9.69 17.64
CA GLU A 127 6.97 10.30 18.81
C GLU A 127 5.46 10.06 18.79
N VAL A 128 4.79 10.26 17.64
CA VAL A 128 3.36 9.94 17.50
C VAL A 128 3.11 8.46 17.73
N TRP A 129 3.97 7.58 17.19
CA TRP A 129 3.86 6.15 17.40
C TRP A 129 4.03 5.76 18.87
N ALA A 130 5.00 6.32 19.58
CA ALA A 130 5.26 6.02 20.99
C ALA A 130 4.14 6.45 21.93
N GLN A 131 3.33 7.44 21.54
CA GLN A 131 2.15 7.89 22.29
C GLN A 131 0.94 6.97 22.08
N SER A 132 0.94 6.18 21.01
CA SER A 132 -0.06 5.16 20.75
C SER A 132 0.30 3.90 21.54
N ASP A 133 -0.70 3.08 21.93
CA ASP A 133 -0.43 1.81 22.62
C ASP A 133 -0.02 0.73 21.59
N PRO A 134 1.29 0.46 21.41
CA PRO A 134 1.76 -0.48 20.39
C PRO A 134 1.65 -1.95 20.83
N ALA A 135 0.87 -2.28 21.86
CA ALA A 135 0.80 -3.62 22.48
C ALA A 135 0.31 -4.74 21.51
N ALA A 136 -0.13 -4.42 20.30
CA ALA A 136 -0.44 -5.43 19.31
C ALA A 136 0.84 -6.18 18.87
N PRO A 137 0.83 -7.52 18.90
CA PRO A 137 2.00 -8.30 18.52
C PRO A 137 2.42 -7.98 17.08
N GLU A 138 3.73 -7.90 16.87
CA GLU A 138 4.31 -7.70 15.55
C GLU A 138 3.89 -8.83 14.60
N ARG A 139 3.10 -8.51 13.60
CA ARG A 139 2.64 -9.44 12.57
C ARG A 139 2.91 -8.82 11.22
N SER A 140 3.07 -9.67 10.22
CA SER A 140 3.09 -9.25 8.82
C SER A 140 1.98 -9.97 8.08
N ALA A 141 1.43 -9.32 7.04
CA ALA A 141 0.38 -9.87 6.19
C ALA A 141 0.74 -9.69 4.72
N GLU A 142 0.13 -10.48 3.83
CA GLU A 142 0.19 -10.19 2.40
C GLU A 142 -0.61 -8.93 2.08
N PRO A 143 -0.11 -8.05 1.18
CA PRO A 143 -0.81 -6.82 0.84
C PRO A 143 -2.14 -7.06 0.12
N VAL A 144 -2.25 -8.17 -0.59
CA VAL A 144 -3.46 -8.63 -1.30
C VAL A 144 -3.34 -10.11 -1.62
N ALA A 145 -4.46 -10.84 -1.65
CA ALA A 145 -4.49 -12.18 -2.22
C ALA A 145 -4.31 -12.09 -3.74
N TYR A 146 -3.17 -12.53 -4.25
CA TYR A 146 -2.80 -12.42 -5.67
C TYR A 146 -2.39 -13.78 -6.25
N SER A 147 -2.47 -13.91 -7.58
CA SER A 147 -2.00 -15.12 -8.26
C SER A 147 -0.47 -15.18 -8.25
N ALA A 148 0.08 -16.25 -7.69
CA ALA A 148 1.53 -16.50 -7.68
C ALA A 148 2.11 -16.63 -9.10
N SER A 149 1.31 -17.10 -10.07
CA SER A 149 1.69 -17.18 -11.49
C SER A 149 1.69 -15.83 -12.20
N GLY A 150 1.00 -14.84 -11.63
CA GLY A 150 0.95 -13.46 -12.07
C GLY A 150 2.02 -12.57 -11.44
N GLY A 151 2.80 -13.11 -10.53
CA GLY A 151 3.76 -12.39 -9.74
C GLY A 151 4.71 -11.54 -10.56
N GLY A 152 4.48 -10.26 -10.51
CA GLY A 152 5.35 -9.16 -10.82
C GLY A 152 6.07 -9.26 -12.15
N ARG A 153 5.57 -8.55 -13.13
CA ARG A 153 6.38 -8.18 -14.28
C ARG A 153 7.58 -7.39 -13.77
N GLN A 154 8.77 -7.72 -14.20
CA GLN A 154 10.00 -6.95 -14.01
C GLN A 154 9.95 -5.59 -14.79
N SER A 155 8.75 -5.01 -14.94
CA SER A 155 8.58 -3.70 -15.58
C SER A 155 9.04 -2.56 -14.67
N HIS A 156 9.07 -2.80 -13.36
CA HIS A 156 9.48 -1.84 -12.35
C HIS A 156 10.70 -2.33 -11.58
N ARG A 157 11.73 -1.48 -11.49
CA ARG A 157 12.95 -1.81 -10.74
C ARG A 157 12.70 -1.86 -9.23
N TYR A 158 11.80 -1.01 -8.73
CA TYR A 158 11.56 -0.76 -7.31
C TYR A 158 10.09 -0.92 -6.91
N ALA A 159 9.33 -1.69 -7.69
CA ALA A 159 7.94 -1.97 -7.42
C ALA A 159 7.55 -3.36 -7.92
N ILE A 160 6.40 -3.83 -7.47
CA ILE A 160 5.79 -5.08 -7.95
C ILE A 160 4.30 -4.88 -8.17
N ASP A 161 3.81 -5.36 -9.32
CA ASP A 161 2.38 -5.35 -9.64
C ASP A 161 1.77 -6.69 -9.24
N LEU A 162 0.81 -6.66 -8.33
CA LEU A 162 0.12 -7.82 -7.79
C LEU A 162 -1.29 -7.88 -8.40
N PHE A 163 -1.48 -8.76 -9.37
CA PHE A 163 -2.74 -8.89 -10.09
C PHE A 163 -3.81 -9.58 -9.23
N ALA A 164 -4.92 -8.91 -9.03
CA ALA A 164 -6.08 -9.39 -8.29
C ALA A 164 -7.36 -8.80 -8.90
N PRO A 165 -8.54 -9.40 -8.65
CA PRO A 165 -9.81 -8.84 -9.10
C PRO A 165 -10.01 -7.41 -8.58
N GLU A 166 -10.73 -6.59 -9.35
CA GLU A 166 -11.21 -5.30 -8.87
C GLU A 166 -12.03 -5.47 -7.59
N GLY A 167 -11.84 -4.59 -6.63
CA GLY A 167 -12.52 -4.67 -5.33
C GLY A 167 -11.91 -5.67 -4.35
N ALA A 168 -10.90 -6.46 -4.74
CA ALA A 168 -10.19 -7.32 -3.79
C ALA A 168 -9.58 -6.46 -2.66
N ALA A 169 -9.72 -6.92 -1.41
CA ALA A 169 -9.23 -6.18 -0.26
C ALA A 169 -7.71 -6.01 -0.29
N VAL A 170 -7.25 -4.80 0.04
CA VAL A 170 -5.85 -4.46 0.23
C VAL A 170 -5.59 -4.32 1.72
N TYR A 171 -4.54 -4.98 2.20
CA TYR A 171 -4.21 -5.08 3.61
C TYR A 171 -2.91 -4.37 3.94
N ALA A 172 -2.82 -3.76 5.12
CA ALA A 172 -1.56 -3.30 5.68
C ALA A 172 -0.63 -4.50 5.91
N VAL A 173 0.58 -4.46 5.36
CA VAL A 173 1.55 -5.58 5.47
C VAL A 173 2.20 -5.68 6.84
N SER A 174 2.21 -4.58 7.59
CA SER A 174 2.71 -4.47 8.96
C SER A 174 1.76 -3.61 9.79
N ARG A 175 1.92 -3.63 11.10
CA ARG A 175 1.40 -2.56 11.94
C ARG A 175 2.13 -1.26 11.60
N GLY A 176 1.45 -0.14 11.73
CA GLY A 176 2.07 1.15 11.43
C GLY A 176 1.09 2.30 11.46
N MET A 177 1.53 3.42 10.92
CA MET A 177 0.77 4.65 10.83
C MET A 177 0.57 5.04 9.37
N VAL A 178 -0.64 5.37 9.00
CA VAL A 178 -0.94 5.93 7.67
C VAL A 178 -0.36 7.34 7.61
N VAL A 179 0.65 7.54 6.80
CA VAL A 179 1.28 8.86 6.62
C VAL A 179 0.70 9.63 5.44
N LEU A 180 0.06 8.93 4.51
CA LEU A 180 -0.63 9.53 3.38
C LEU A 180 -1.78 8.62 2.92
N ALA A 181 -2.94 9.25 2.60
CA ALA A 181 -4.10 8.60 2.00
C ALA A 181 -4.65 9.53 0.90
N ASP A 182 -4.47 9.14 -0.36
CA ASP A 182 -4.98 9.84 -1.55
C ASP A 182 -6.14 9.02 -2.13
N ARG A 183 -7.35 9.62 -2.21
CA ARG A 183 -8.58 8.92 -2.59
C ARG A 183 -9.37 9.57 -3.71
N ASP A 184 -9.00 10.78 -4.10
CA ASP A 184 -9.82 11.64 -4.96
C ASP A 184 -9.27 11.72 -6.39
N TRP A 185 -8.44 10.74 -6.78
CA TRP A 185 -7.88 10.70 -8.12
C TRP A 185 -8.96 10.49 -9.19
N SER A 186 -8.86 11.25 -10.25
CA SER A 186 -9.61 11.03 -11.50
C SER A 186 -8.69 11.25 -12.71
N PRO A 187 -9.03 10.77 -13.91
CA PRO A 187 -8.24 11.04 -15.12
C PRO A 187 -8.06 12.53 -15.43
N ALA A 188 -8.99 13.37 -14.96
CA ALA A 188 -8.93 14.83 -15.11
C ALA A 188 -8.13 15.53 -14.00
N SER A 189 -7.69 14.83 -12.95
CA SER A 189 -6.93 15.42 -11.86
C SER A 189 -5.59 15.92 -12.36
N LEU A 190 -5.34 17.21 -12.21
CA LEU A 190 -4.05 17.84 -12.50
C LEU A 190 -3.07 17.69 -11.33
N PHE A 191 -3.60 17.49 -10.14
CA PHE A 191 -2.88 17.35 -8.90
C PHE A 191 -3.24 16.03 -8.23
N SER A 192 -2.25 15.37 -7.69
CA SER A 192 -2.38 14.18 -6.86
C SER A 192 -1.25 14.22 -5.83
N THR A 193 -1.56 13.90 -4.61
CA THR A 193 -0.60 14.03 -3.51
C THR A 193 0.44 12.91 -3.47
N THR A 194 0.20 11.83 -4.21
CA THR A 194 1.16 10.71 -4.32
C THR A 194 1.78 10.63 -5.70
N SER A 195 0.96 10.51 -6.72
CA SER A 195 1.36 10.47 -8.13
C SER A 195 0.13 10.32 -9.01
N ARG A 196 -0.02 11.19 -10.00
CA ARG A 196 -1.05 11.03 -11.05
C ARG A 196 -0.94 9.66 -11.75
N LYS A 197 0.27 9.08 -11.82
CA LYS A 197 0.47 7.72 -12.34
C LYS A 197 -0.01 6.66 -11.37
N GLY A 198 0.19 6.88 -10.06
CA GLY A 198 -0.18 5.94 -9.01
C GLY A 198 -1.68 5.89 -8.71
N GLY A 199 -2.39 6.98 -9.00
CA GLY A 199 -3.83 7.07 -8.71
C GLY A 199 -4.11 7.14 -7.21
N ASN A 200 -5.26 6.61 -6.80
CA ASN A 200 -5.58 6.47 -5.38
C ASN A 200 -4.53 5.60 -4.70
N ALA A 201 -4.03 6.06 -3.56
CA ALA A 201 -2.91 5.42 -2.91
C ALA A 201 -2.89 5.63 -1.39
N VAL A 202 -2.25 4.70 -0.70
CA VAL A 202 -1.96 4.78 0.73
C VAL A 202 -0.47 4.60 0.94
N ILE A 203 0.11 5.35 1.89
CA ILE A 203 1.46 5.09 2.41
C ILE A 203 1.34 4.82 3.91
N VAL A 204 1.82 3.66 4.33
CA VAL A 204 1.93 3.26 5.74
C VAL A 204 3.39 3.29 6.16
N PHE A 205 3.70 3.95 7.27
CA PHE A 205 5.01 3.91 7.90
C PHE A 205 5.03 2.86 9.02
N ASP A 206 6.00 1.97 8.97
CA ASP A 206 6.30 0.96 9.98
C ASP A 206 7.48 1.45 10.83
N PRO A 207 7.26 1.92 12.07
CA PRO A 207 8.32 2.49 12.89
C PRO A 207 9.25 1.43 13.49
N ASP A 208 8.84 0.16 13.53
CA ASP A 208 9.70 -0.92 14.05
C ASP A 208 10.83 -1.27 13.06
N ARG A 209 10.63 -0.93 11.77
CA ARG A 209 11.57 -1.23 10.68
C ARG A 209 12.06 -0.01 9.93
N ASP A 210 11.60 1.19 10.32
CA ASP A 210 11.84 2.43 9.56
C ASP A 210 11.47 2.28 8.07
N ARG A 211 10.30 1.68 7.79
CA ARG A 211 9.86 1.36 6.43
C ARG A 211 8.57 2.05 6.07
N PHE A 212 8.50 2.46 4.82
CA PHE A 212 7.29 2.94 4.17
C PHE A 212 6.79 1.88 3.20
N TYR A 213 5.50 1.55 3.28
CA TYR A 213 4.80 0.67 2.34
C TYR A 213 3.79 1.50 1.56
N ARG A 214 3.89 1.50 0.24
CA ARG A 214 3.01 2.25 -0.65
C ARG A 214 2.15 1.31 -1.47
N TYR A 215 0.87 1.58 -1.47
CA TYR A 215 -0.19 0.85 -2.14
C TYR A 215 -0.84 1.78 -3.17
N CYS A 216 -0.85 1.43 -4.47
CA CYS A 216 -1.35 2.27 -5.55
C CYS A 216 -2.38 1.56 -6.42
N HIS A 217 -3.00 2.32 -7.32
CA HIS A 217 -4.04 1.88 -8.24
C HIS A 217 -5.31 1.41 -7.55
N MET A 218 -5.56 1.90 -6.34
CA MET A 218 -6.70 1.49 -5.54
C MET A 218 -8.03 2.01 -6.11
N SER A 219 -9.09 1.22 -5.99
CA SER A 219 -10.45 1.69 -6.28
C SER A 219 -11.04 2.45 -5.10
N THR A 220 -10.74 2.02 -3.87
CA THR A 220 -11.15 2.70 -2.64
C THR A 220 -9.98 2.83 -1.67
N VAL A 221 -9.97 3.91 -0.89
CA VAL A 221 -9.07 4.13 0.24
C VAL A 221 -9.95 4.27 1.49
N GLN A 222 -9.73 3.42 2.50
CA GLN A 222 -10.59 3.29 3.68
C GLN A 222 -9.96 3.81 4.96
N VAL A 223 -8.76 4.33 4.88
CA VAL A 223 -7.99 4.87 6.02
C VAL A 223 -7.63 6.33 5.79
N SER A 224 -7.26 7.05 6.83
CA SER A 224 -6.90 8.47 6.80
C SER A 224 -5.47 8.67 7.31
N ALA A 225 -4.81 9.75 6.86
CA ALA A 225 -3.50 10.14 7.39
C ALA A 225 -3.57 10.36 8.91
N GLY A 226 -2.59 9.85 9.64
CA GLY A 226 -2.54 9.82 11.10
C GLY A 226 -3.21 8.58 11.72
N GLU A 227 -3.97 7.78 10.97
CA GLU A 227 -4.61 6.57 11.47
C GLU A 227 -3.58 5.46 11.71
N LEU A 228 -3.72 4.76 12.85
CA LEU A 228 -2.92 3.58 13.16
C LEU A 228 -3.59 2.33 12.58
N VAL A 229 -2.80 1.49 11.96
CA VAL A 229 -3.26 0.26 11.34
C VAL A 229 -2.53 -0.96 11.90
N ALA A 230 -3.27 -2.05 12.07
CA ALA A 230 -2.69 -3.35 12.40
C ALA A 230 -2.30 -4.08 11.12
N ALA A 231 -1.32 -5.01 11.22
CA ALA A 231 -1.03 -5.91 10.11
C ALA A 231 -2.24 -6.77 9.76
N GLY A 232 -2.60 -6.82 8.49
CA GLY A 232 -3.80 -7.48 7.98
C GLY A 232 -5.07 -6.64 8.08
N GLN A 233 -5.02 -5.42 8.60
CA GLN A 233 -6.15 -4.50 8.54
C GLN A 233 -6.37 -4.05 7.09
N THR A 234 -7.63 -4.00 6.65
CA THR A 234 -7.98 -3.51 5.33
C THR A 234 -7.71 -2.01 5.25
N VAL A 235 -6.96 -1.58 4.24
CA VAL A 235 -6.66 -0.17 3.96
C VAL A 235 -7.41 0.35 2.73
N GLY A 236 -8.03 -0.53 1.96
CA GLY A 236 -8.83 -0.22 0.79
C GLY A 236 -9.02 -1.42 -0.13
N SER A 237 -9.19 -1.18 -1.42
CA SER A 237 -9.40 -2.25 -2.41
C SER A 237 -8.65 -2.01 -3.72
N VAL A 238 -8.32 -3.11 -4.38
CA VAL A 238 -7.65 -3.13 -5.69
C VAL A 238 -8.53 -2.47 -6.75
N GLY A 239 -7.92 -1.68 -7.61
CA GLY A 239 -8.59 -1.05 -8.75
C GLY A 239 -7.65 -0.92 -9.94
N HIS A 240 -7.81 0.18 -10.66
CA HIS A 240 -7.01 0.56 -11.82
C HIS A 240 -6.90 2.09 -11.94
N SER A 241 -6.98 2.82 -10.83
CA SER A 241 -6.77 4.26 -10.81
C SER A 241 -5.33 4.62 -11.19
N GLY A 242 -5.10 5.84 -11.68
CA GLY A 242 -3.80 6.30 -12.16
C GLY A 242 -3.71 6.33 -13.68
N LEU A 243 -2.93 7.30 -14.22
CA LEU A 243 -2.90 7.62 -15.65
C LEU A 243 -2.59 6.43 -16.56
N ASN A 244 -1.69 5.55 -16.15
CA ASN A 244 -1.33 4.38 -16.95
C ASN A 244 -2.24 3.19 -16.64
N ALA A 245 -2.52 2.93 -15.36
CA ALA A 245 -3.33 1.79 -14.96
C ALA A 245 -4.77 1.89 -15.46
N SER A 246 -5.32 3.11 -15.59
CA SER A 246 -6.66 3.34 -16.14
C SER A 246 -6.78 3.12 -17.65
N GLN A 247 -5.66 2.87 -18.36
CA GLN A 247 -5.71 2.60 -19.79
C GLN A 247 -6.27 1.20 -20.07
N PRO A 248 -7.03 1.03 -21.16
CA PRO A 248 -7.52 -0.28 -21.57
C PRO A 248 -6.38 -1.30 -21.70
N GLY A 249 -6.57 -2.49 -21.17
CA GLY A 249 -5.63 -3.61 -21.28
C GLY A 249 -4.58 -3.71 -20.15
N HIS A 250 -4.53 -2.77 -19.21
CA HIS A 250 -3.60 -2.86 -18.07
C HIS A 250 -4.00 -3.94 -17.05
N GLY A 251 -5.29 -4.26 -16.94
CA GLY A 251 -5.81 -5.17 -15.93
C GLY A 251 -5.78 -4.58 -14.50
N HIS A 252 -6.62 -5.13 -13.63
CA HIS A 252 -6.67 -4.70 -12.23
C HIS A 252 -5.46 -5.27 -11.47
N HIS A 253 -4.78 -4.42 -10.73
CA HIS A 253 -3.62 -4.82 -9.92
C HIS A 253 -3.36 -3.81 -8.81
N LEU A 254 -2.71 -4.27 -7.77
CA LEU A 254 -2.07 -3.44 -6.77
C LEU A 254 -0.62 -3.20 -7.19
N HIS A 255 -0.24 -1.95 -7.43
CA HIS A 255 1.16 -1.57 -7.53
C HIS A 255 1.70 -1.31 -6.13
N PHE A 256 2.70 -2.09 -5.74
CA PHE A 256 3.24 -2.10 -4.39
C PHE A 256 4.72 -1.75 -4.37
N GLU A 257 5.08 -0.83 -3.50
CA GLU A 257 6.46 -0.36 -3.28
C GLU A 257 6.81 -0.41 -1.80
N THR A 258 8.10 -0.54 -1.50
CA THR A 258 8.62 -0.41 -0.13
C THR A 258 9.90 0.41 -0.15
N ASN A 259 9.98 1.40 0.74
CA ASN A 259 11.17 2.20 0.96
C ASN A 259 11.61 2.07 2.42
N GLU A 260 12.92 2.07 2.65
CA GLU A 260 13.53 2.07 3.98
C GLU A 260 14.15 3.43 4.27
N TYR A 261 13.96 3.92 5.51
CA TYR A 261 14.75 5.04 6.01
C TYR A 261 15.99 4.50 6.70
N LEU A 262 17.15 4.71 6.07
CA LEU A 262 18.42 4.18 6.55
C LEU A 262 19.50 5.24 6.44
N GLU A 263 20.25 5.49 7.52
CA GLU A 263 21.37 6.44 7.56
C GLU A 263 20.98 7.84 7.06
N GLY A 264 19.82 8.34 7.47
CA GLY A 264 19.34 9.66 7.08
C GLY A 264 18.76 9.76 5.67
N ARG A 265 18.58 8.65 4.96
CA ARG A 265 18.10 8.59 3.57
C ARG A 265 16.98 7.60 3.41
N VAL A 266 16.04 7.93 2.52
CA VAL A 266 15.01 7.00 2.06
C VAL A 266 15.53 6.23 0.85
N ARG A 267 15.56 4.90 0.94
CA ARG A 267 16.05 3.99 -0.10
C ARG A 267 14.95 3.04 -0.54
N ALA A 268 14.74 2.93 -1.85
CA ALA A 268 13.79 2.00 -2.42
C ALA A 268 14.31 0.56 -2.38
N ILE A 269 13.47 -0.37 -1.95
CA ILE A 269 13.74 -1.80 -2.04
C ILE A 269 13.50 -2.25 -3.49
N ASP A 270 14.44 -2.97 -4.05
CA ASP A 270 14.34 -3.46 -5.42
C ASP A 270 13.35 -4.63 -5.55
N TYR A 271 12.99 -4.96 -6.79
CA TYR A 271 12.07 -6.04 -7.13
C TYR A 271 12.44 -7.40 -6.50
N ARG A 272 13.73 -7.72 -6.35
CA ARG A 272 14.16 -8.99 -5.73
C ARG A 272 13.89 -8.99 -4.23
N GLY A 273 14.16 -7.87 -3.58
CA GLY A 273 13.85 -7.66 -2.17
C GLY A 273 12.35 -7.78 -1.91
N LEU A 274 11.52 -7.06 -2.70
CA LEU A 274 10.05 -7.12 -2.61
C LEU A 274 9.52 -8.56 -2.79
N ARG A 275 10.01 -9.31 -3.77
CA ARG A 275 9.62 -10.71 -3.96
C ARG A 275 10.01 -11.61 -2.78
N THR A 276 11.13 -11.33 -2.14
CA THR A 276 11.57 -12.07 -0.96
C THR A 276 10.65 -11.78 0.22
N MET A 277 10.34 -10.50 0.47
CA MET A 277 9.39 -10.08 1.51
C MET A 277 8.00 -10.72 1.31
N LEU A 278 7.47 -10.66 0.09
CA LEU A 278 6.16 -11.26 -0.22
C LEU A 278 6.13 -12.77 0.05
N ARG A 279 7.18 -13.50 -0.28
CA ARG A 279 7.27 -14.93 0.03
C ARG A 279 7.30 -15.20 1.53
N GLN A 280 8.05 -14.41 2.30
CA GLN A 280 8.11 -14.52 3.75
C GLN A 280 6.75 -14.24 4.40
N TRP A 281 6.04 -13.19 3.95
CA TRP A 281 4.71 -12.87 4.47
C TRP A 281 3.70 -13.96 4.17
N ARG A 282 3.71 -14.54 2.95
CA ARG A 282 2.85 -15.66 2.58
C ARG A 282 3.09 -16.88 3.47
N SER A 283 4.35 -17.31 3.60
CA SER A 283 4.69 -18.44 4.45
C SER A 283 4.26 -18.24 5.90
N SER A 284 4.39 -17.00 6.41
CA SER A 284 3.93 -16.63 7.76
C SER A 284 2.41 -16.67 7.90
N SER A 285 1.66 -16.37 6.86
CA SER A 285 0.20 -16.45 6.83
C SER A 285 -0.29 -17.89 6.78
N GLU A 286 0.30 -18.73 5.93
CA GLU A 286 -0.05 -20.14 5.79
C GLU A 286 0.19 -20.95 7.10
N VAL A 287 1.31 -20.69 7.78
CA VAL A 287 1.62 -21.33 9.08
C VAL A 287 0.60 -20.92 10.14
N ARG A 288 0.10 -19.69 10.12
CA ARG A 288 -0.91 -19.20 11.07
C ARG A 288 -2.27 -19.82 10.85
N ASP A 289 -2.71 -19.93 9.60
CA ASP A 289 -4.00 -20.51 9.27
C ASP A 289 -4.02 -22.01 9.64
N SER A 290 -2.91 -22.72 9.43
CA SER A 290 -2.76 -24.10 9.87
C SER A 290 -2.80 -24.25 11.40
N ASN A 291 -2.11 -23.37 12.14
CA ASN A 291 -2.11 -23.37 13.61
C ASN A 291 -3.46 -22.98 14.19
N ALA A 292 -4.14 -21.97 13.63
CA ALA A 292 -5.49 -21.58 14.02
C ALA A 292 -6.49 -22.72 13.82
N SER A 293 -6.40 -23.41 12.70
CA SER A 293 -7.22 -24.60 12.39
C SER A 293 -6.93 -25.76 13.34
N ALA A 294 -5.66 -26.01 13.69
CA ALA A 294 -5.26 -27.05 14.63
C ALA A 294 -5.78 -26.75 16.05
N ASN A 295 -5.67 -25.50 16.51
CA ASN A 295 -6.17 -25.05 17.82
C ASN A 295 -7.70 -25.14 17.91
N ALA A 296 -8.42 -24.74 16.86
CA ALA A 296 -9.87 -24.89 16.80
C ALA A 296 -10.31 -26.35 16.89
N ASN A 297 -9.62 -27.25 16.19
CA ASN A 297 -9.87 -28.68 16.25
C ASN A 297 -9.56 -29.27 17.64
N THR A 298 -8.52 -28.78 18.32
CA THR A 298 -8.16 -29.23 19.67
C THR A 298 -9.21 -28.78 20.69
N GLN A 299 -9.67 -27.53 20.62
CA GLN A 299 -10.72 -27.02 21.49
C GLN A 299 -12.08 -27.69 21.25
N ALA A 300 -12.40 -28.07 20.00
CA ALA A 300 -13.60 -28.84 19.68
C ALA A 300 -13.56 -30.26 20.28
N ARG A 301 -12.38 -30.88 20.30
CA ARG A 301 -12.17 -32.23 20.90
C ARG A 301 -12.27 -32.19 22.43
N THR A 302 -11.79 -31.16 23.09
CA THR A 302 -11.86 -31.04 24.57
C THR A 302 -13.26 -30.67 25.06
N LYS A 303 -14.12 -30.10 24.21
CA LYS A 303 -15.54 -29.79 24.54
C LYS A 303 -16.51 -30.93 24.18
N ALA A 304 -16.06 -32.02 23.58
CA ALA A 304 -16.95 -33.14 23.32
C ALA A 304 -17.30 -33.83 24.64
N PRO A 305 -18.58 -34.08 24.95
CA PRO A 305 -18.97 -34.75 26.18
C PRO A 305 -18.43 -36.20 26.16
N SER A 306 -17.82 -36.60 27.26
CA SER A 306 -17.39 -37.97 27.48
C SER A 306 -18.55 -38.97 27.23
N PRO A 307 -18.35 -40.08 26.50
CA PRO A 307 -19.41 -41.05 26.30
C PRO A 307 -19.82 -41.62 27.66
N ARG A 308 -21.07 -41.32 28.08
CA ARG A 308 -21.68 -41.93 29.26
C ARG A 308 -21.62 -43.46 29.08
N ALA A 309 -20.96 -44.11 30.00
CA ALA A 309 -21.03 -45.52 30.14
C ALA A 309 -22.49 -45.99 30.29
N LEU A 310 -23.01 -46.68 29.29
CA LEU A 310 -24.30 -47.37 29.38
C LEU A 310 -24.12 -48.49 30.40
N SER A 311 -24.55 -48.24 31.63
CA SER A 311 -24.71 -49.27 32.66
C SER A 311 -25.75 -50.23 32.17
N LYS A 312 -25.34 -51.48 32.09
CA LYS A 312 -26.23 -52.66 31.90
C LYS A 312 -27.18 -52.76 33.09
N ARG A 313 -28.45 -52.86 32.84
CA ARG A 313 -29.43 -53.64 33.57
C ARG A 313 -30.26 -54.46 32.59
#